data_0adfc4014fa19126c3e69051c36e4851
#
_entry.id   0adfc4014fa19126c3e69051c36e4851
#
_cell.length_a   1.000
_cell.length_b   1.000
_cell.length_c   1.000
_cell.angle_alpha   90.00
_cell.angle_beta   90.00
_cell.angle_gamma   90.00
#
_symmetry.space_group_name_H-M   'P 1'
#
loop_
_entity.id
_entity.type
_entity.pdbx_description
1 polymer ?
#
loop_
_entity_poly.entity_id
_entity_poly.type
_entity_poly.pdbx_seq_one_letter_code
_entity_poly.pdbx_strand_id
1 'polypeptide(L)'
;KVDWAGHADLVEGPDGKYYGVFLGIRPNEKNRVNTGRETFILPVDWSGTFPVFENGLIPMKPTLKMPSGVENQTGKNGYLPSGNFVFKDDFSDKTLDLRWIGLRGPREDFVDMTDKGLRIIPFTSNINEVKPTSTLFYRQQHNQFTAAATMEYKPKNEKDFAGITCY
;
A
#
# COMPACT_ATOMS: atom_id res chain seq x y z
N LYS A 1 -11.43 -3.28 14.33
CA LYS A 1 -10.62 -4.23 15.08
C LYS A 1 -9.32 -4.47 14.34
N VAL A 2 -8.19 -4.48 15.05
CA VAL A 2 -6.88 -4.91 14.53
C VAL A 2 -6.55 -6.24 15.17
N ASP A 3 -6.15 -7.21 14.34
CA ASP A 3 -5.78 -8.55 14.77
C ASP A 3 -4.34 -8.86 14.31
N TRP A 4 -3.76 -9.91 14.88
CA TRP A 4 -2.43 -10.42 14.57
C TRP A 4 -1.35 -9.31 14.63
N ALA A 5 -1.46 -8.47 15.66
CA ALA A 5 -0.48 -7.45 15.92
C ALA A 5 0.83 -8.06 16.44
N GLY A 6 1.96 -7.54 15.97
CA GLY A 6 3.27 -8.01 16.43
C GLY A 6 4.40 -7.34 15.66
N HIS A 7 5.61 -7.86 15.88
CA HIS A 7 6.83 -7.38 15.21
C HIS A 7 7.05 -5.88 15.44
N ALA A 8 6.95 -5.47 16.73
CA ALA A 8 7.03 -4.08 17.12
C ALA A 8 8.47 -3.61 17.27
N ASP A 9 8.72 -2.39 16.80
CA ASP A 9 9.90 -1.58 17.12
C ASP A 9 9.49 -0.35 17.91
N LEU A 10 10.44 0.21 18.67
CA LEU A 10 10.26 1.43 19.43
C LEU A 10 11.01 2.59 18.78
N VAL A 11 10.36 3.74 18.67
CA VAL A 11 10.95 4.96 18.13
C VAL A 11 10.66 6.13 19.07
N GLU A 12 11.65 6.97 19.29
CA GLU A 12 11.46 8.25 19.97
C GLU A 12 10.92 9.28 18.98
N GLY A 13 9.83 9.90 19.32
CA GLY A 13 9.24 10.98 18.54
C GLY A 13 9.92 12.32 18.76
N PRO A 14 9.65 13.33 17.92
CA PRO A 14 10.20 14.68 18.06
C PRO A 14 9.72 15.40 19.33
N ASP A 15 8.71 14.89 19.99
CA ASP A 15 8.19 15.35 21.28
C ASP A 15 8.85 14.67 22.49
N GLY A 16 9.89 13.86 22.28
CA GLY A 16 10.62 13.13 23.31
C GLY A 16 9.85 11.95 23.92
N LYS A 17 8.72 11.56 23.31
CA LYS A 17 7.94 10.41 23.73
C LYS A 17 8.25 9.18 22.87
N TYR A 18 8.00 8.01 23.44
CA TYR A 18 8.17 6.76 22.72
C TYR A 18 6.88 6.34 22.01
N TYR A 19 7.07 5.75 20.84
CA TYR A 19 6.01 5.18 20.01
C TYR A 19 6.42 3.78 19.57
N GLY A 20 5.46 2.87 19.62
CA GLY A 20 5.64 1.52 19.07
C GLY A 20 5.09 1.46 17.66
N VAL A 21 5.92 1.06 16.70
CA VAL A 21 5.55 0.83 15.31
C VAL A 21 5.49 -0.68 15.09
N PHE A 22 4.36 -1.18 14.62
CA PHE A 22 4.12 -2.61 14.51
C PHE A 22 3.23 -2.97 13.33
N LEU A 23 3.25 -4.23 12.94
CA LEU A 23 2.33 -4.73 11.93
C LEU A 23 1.06 -5.31 12.56
N GLY A 24 -0.02 -5.29 11.80
CA GLY A 24 -1.28 -5.91 12.14
C GLY A 24 -2.16 -6.08 10.89
N ILE A 25 -3.34 -6.64 11.07
CA ILE A 25 -4.32 -6.77 10.01
C ILE A 25 -5.66 -6.17 10.44
N ARG A 26 -6.45 -5.71 9.48
CA ARG A 26 -7.84 -5.26 9.70
C ARG A 26 -8.80 -6.18 8.96
N PRO A 27 -9.29 -7.25 9.59
CA PRO A 27 -10.27 -8.12 8.97
C PRO A 27 -11.57 -7.36 8.70
N ASN A 28 -12.22 -7.66 7.60
CA ASN A 28 -13.56 -7.17 7.28
C ASN A 28 -14.64 -7.90 8.11
N GLU A 29 -15.91 -7.55 7.92
CA GLU A 29 -17.05 -8.14 8.63
C GLU A 29 -17.17 -9.67 8.45
N LYS A 30 -16.62 -10.22 7.36
CA LYS A 30 -16.57 -11.66 7.09
C LYS A 30 -15.28 -12.32 7.57
N ASN A 31 -14.52 -11.63 8.42
CA ASN A 31 -13.21 -12.05 8.92
C ASN A 31 -12.17 -12.37 7.82
N ARG A 32 -12.25 -11.67 6.70
CA ARG A 32 -11.30 -11.78 5.58
C ARG A 32 -10.36 -10.58 5.58
N VAL A 33 -9.12 -10.81 5.19
CA VAL A 33 -8.06 -9.79 5.15
C VAL A 33 -7.74 -9.48 3.69
N ASN A 34 -8.25 -8.37 3.19
CA ASN A 34 -8.04 -7.94 1.80
C ASN A 34 -6.86 -6.98 1.65
N THR A 35 -6.53 -6.25 2.73
CA THR A 35 -5.46 -5.24 2.71
C THR A 35 -4.10 -5.79 3.12
N GLY A 36 -4.06 -7.06 3.54
CA GLY A 36 -2.84 -7.70 4.03
C GLY A 36 -2.39 -7.14 5.38
N ARG A 37 -1.09 -7.16 5.63
CA ARG A 37 -0.49 -6.55 6.82
C ARG A 37 -0.32 -5.06 6.60
N GLU A 38 -0.70 -4.29 7.61
CA GLU A 38 -0.61 -2.84 7.63
C GLU A 38 0.30 -2.40 8.76
N THR A 39 0.86 -1.21 8.67
CA THR A 39 1.70 -0.63 9.72
C THR A 39 0.84 0.23 10.63
N PHE A 40 0.99 0.02 11.92
CA PHE A 40 0.31 0.77 12.98
C PHE A 40 1.32 1.44 13.88
N ILE A 41 0.86 2.50 14.57
CA ILE A 41 1.64 3.21 15.56
C ILE A 41 0.79 3.43 16.82
N LEU A 42 1.37 3.25 17.99
CA LEU A 42 0.76 3.56 19.29
C LEU A 42 1.76 4.32 20.17
N PRO A 43 1.31 5.23 21.02
CA PRO A 43 2.15 5.80 22.07
C PRO A 43 2.56 4.69 23.05
N VAL A 44 3.76 4.83 23.61
CA VAL A 44 4.32 3.90 24.59
C VAL A 44 4.64 4.68 25.86
N ASP A 45 4.09 4.22 26.95
CA ASP A 45 4.51 4.64 28.30
C ASP A 45 5.73 3.81 28.75
N TRP A 46 6.85 4.46 28.96
CA TRP A 46 8.07 3.85 29.45
C TRP A 46 8.50 4.46 30.78
N SER A 47 7.58 4.88 31.61
CA SER A 47 7.86 5.39 32.96
C SER A 47 8.16 4.28 33.97
N GLY A 48 7.78 3.04 33.65
CA GLY A 48 8.02 1.84 34.47
C GLY A 48 9.21 1.00 34.01
N THR A 49 9.29 -0.21 34.54
CA THR A 49 10.35 -1.19 34.21
C THR A 49 10.22 -1.72 32.77
N PHE A 50 9.02 -1.77 32.23
CA PHE A 50 8.72 -2.26 30.89
C PHE A 50 7.91 -1.25 30.10
N PRO A 51 8.11 -1.19 28.75
CA PRO A 51 7.29 -0.36 27.89
C PRO A 51 5.85 -0.88 27.85
N VAL A 52 4.89 0.01 28.02
CA VAL A 52 3.46 -0.30 27.94
C VAL A 52 2.86 0.45 26.74
N PHE A 53 2.33 -0.30 25.79
CA PHE A 53 1.69 0.25 24.60
C PHE A 53 0.34 0.84 24.97
N GLU A 54 0.17 2.14 24.69
CA GLU A 54 -0.98 2.96 25.08
C GLU A 54 -1.27 2.77 26.59
N ASN A 55 -2.43 2.32 26.93
CA ASN A 55 -2.86 2.08 28.32
C ASN A 55 -2.99 0.55 28.63
N GLY A 56 -2.18 -0.27 28.01
CA GLY A 56 -2.20 -1.72 28.21
C GLY A 56 -3.34 -2.41 27.47
N LEU A 57 -4.32 -2.96 28.19
CA LEU A 57 -5.37 -3.82 27.61
C LEU A 57 -6.53 -3.08 26.91
N ILE A 58 -6.44 -1.79 26.72
CA ILE A 58 -7.50 -1.03 26.06
C ILE A 58 -7.46 -1.26 24.53
N PRO A 59 -8.61 -1.49 23.89
CA PRO A 59 -8.66 -1.61 22.44
C PRO A 59 -8.10 -0.37 21.74
N MET A 60 -7.28 -0.58 20.72
CA MET A 60 -6.66 0.47 19.93
C MET A 60 -7.71 1.39 19.31
N LYS A 61 -7.53 2.69 19.46
CA LYS A 61 -8.38 3.69 18.81
C LYS A 61 -8.10 3.76 17.32
N PRO A 62 -9.09 4.06 16.48
CA PRO A 62 -8.90 4.15 15.04
C PRO A 62 -8.04 5.36 14.61
N THR A 63 -7.91 6.35 15.48
CA THR A 63 -7.13 7.56 15.22
C THR A 63 -6.35 7.96 16.48
N LEU A 64 -5.16 8.49 16.27
CA LEU A 64 -4.30 9.05 17.30
C LEU A 64 -4.03 10.53 17.00
N LYS A 65 -3.78 11.30 18.07
CA LYS A 65 -3.27 12.65 17.91
C LYS A 65 -1.82 12.58 17.43
N MET A 66 -1.50 13.34 16.39
CA MET A 66 -0.11 13.44 15.90
C MET A 66 0.81 13.91 17.03
N PRO A 67 2.03 13.35 17.12
CA PRO A 67 3.07 13.86 18.00
C PRO A 67 3.36 15.33 17.73
N SER A 68 3.68 16.10 18.78
CA SER A 68 4.11 17.49 18.63
C SER A 68 5.41 17.55 17.83
N GLY A 69 5.54 18.51 16.92
CA GLY A 69 6.71 18.64 16.06
C GLY A 69 6.69 17.80 14.79
N VAL A 70 5.65 16.99 14.58
CA VAL A 70 5.42 16.33 13.30
C VAL A 70 4.52 17.22 12.45
N GLU A 71 5.08 17.73 11.35
CA GLU A 71 4.27 18.44 10.36
C GLU A 71 3.43 17.44 9.55
N ASN A 72 2.19 17.83 9.29
CA ASN A 72 1.32 17.04 8.42
C ASN A 72 1.81 17.19 6.97
N GLN A 73 2.76 16.36 6.57
CA GLN A 73 3.26 16.34 5.21
C GLN A 73 2.24 15.63 4.32
N THR A 74 1.42 16.41 3.64
CA THR A 74 0.82 15.93 2.39
C THR A 74 1.98 15.65 1.44
N GLY A 75 2.11 14.41 0.97
CA GLY A 75 3.15 14.06 0.00
C GLY A 75 3.15 15.04 -1.17
N LYS A 76 4.27 15.19 -1.87
CA LYS A 76 4.48 16.14 -2.98
C LYS A 76 3.37 16.15 -4.03
N ASN A 77 2.54 15.11 -4.09
CA ASN A 77 1.44 14.93 -5.04
C ASN A 77 0.04 15.00 -4.38
N GLY A 78 -0.10 15.60 -3.20
CA GLY A 78 -1.39 15.68 -2.50
C GLY A 78 -1.96 14.33 -2.04
N TYR A 79 -1.16 13.27 -2.08
CA TYR A 79 -1.58 11.93 -1.70
C TYR A 79 -1.69 11.81 -0.18
N LEU A 80 -2.85 11.43 0.29
CA LEU A 80 -3.10 11.15 1.71
C LEU A 80 -3.03 9.64 1.93
N PRO A 81 -2.13 9.14 2.78
CA PRO A 81 -1.98 7.70 3.03
C PRO A 81 -3.13 7.10 3.85
N SER A 82 -4.04 7.90 4.38
CA SER A 82 -5.17 7.47 5.20
C SER A 82 -6.45 8.21 4.85
N GLY A 83 -7.61 7.68 5.27
CA GLY A 83 -8.91 8.23 4.93
C GLY A 83 -9.36 7.87 3.51
N ASN A 84 -10.41 8.51 3.02
CA ASN A 84 -10.90 8.32 1.66
C ASN A 84 -10.15 9.22 0.70
N PHE A 85 -9.69 8.67 -0.42
CA PHE A 85 -8.96 9.43 -1.42
C PHE A 85 -9.23 8.90 -2.83
N VAL A 86 -8.92 9.74 -3.81
CA VAL A 86 -8.84 9.38 -5.22
C VAL A 86 -7.38 9.47 -5.63
N PHE A 87 -6.86 8.39 -6.20
CA PHE A 87 -5.56 8.37 -6.87
C PHE A 87 -5.79 8.31 -8.36
N LYS A 88 -5.12 9.16 -9.10
CA LYS A 88 -5.13 9.17 -10.56
C LYS A 88 -3.70 9.27 -11.07
N ASP A 89 -3.38 8.43 -12.03
CA ASP A 89 -2.13 8.49 -12.78
C ASP A 89 -2.48 8.50 -14.26
N ASP A 90 -2.08 9.50 -14.97
CA ASP A 90 -2.27 9.63 -16.41
C ASP A 90 -1.02 9.18 -17.19
N PHE A 91 0.01 8.74 -16.43
CA PHE A 91 1.27 8.23 -16.98
C PHE A 91 1.97 9.23 -17.93
N SER A 92 1.83 10.52 -17.66
CA SER A 92 2.48 11.60 -18.43
C SER A 92 3.91 11.90 -17.98
N ASP A 93 4.29 11.44 -16.79
CA ASP A 93 5.63 11.60 -16.26
C ASP A 93 6.64 10.71 -17.01
N LYS A 94 7.91 11.14 -17.05
CA LYS A 94 8.99 10.35 -17.69
C LYS A 94 9.34 9.08 -16.93
N THR A 95 8.96 9.00 -15.66
CA THR A 95 9.26 7.87 -14.79
C THR A 95 7.99 7.39 -14.11
N LEU A 96 7.84 6.08 -14.00
CA LEU A 96 6.72 5.47 -13.31
C LEU A 96 6.81 5.72 -11.80
N ASP A 97 5.69 6.14 -11.19
CA ASP A 97 5.60 6.35 -9.75
C ASP A 97 5.98 5.08 -8.97
N LEU A 98 6.64 5.27 -7.82
CA LEU A 98 7.12 4.17 -6.96
C LEU A 98 5.99 3.32 -6.36
N ARG A 99 4.76 3.82 -6.36
CA ARG A 99 3.58 3.06 -5.91
C ARG A 99 3.18 1.92 -6.84
N TRP A 100 3.63 1.97 -8.10
CA TRP A 100 3.44 0.89 -9.04
C TRP A 100 4.51 -0.18 -8.85
N ILE A 101 4.11 -1.41 -8.66
CA ILE A 101 4.99 -2.55 -8.38
C ILE A 101 4.78 -3.68 -9.37
N GLY A 102 5.86 -4.37 -9.74
CA GLY A 102 5.82 -5.58 -10.55
C GLY A 102 5.56 -6.83 -9.71
N LEU A 103 5.04 -7.86 -10.34
CA LEU A 103 4.87 -9.17 -9.70
C LEU A 103 6.01 -10.10 -10.10
N ARG A 104 6.74 -10.60 -9.08
CA ARG A 104 7.83 -11.59 -9.23
C ARG A 104 8.99 -11.16 -10.14
N GLY A 105 9.14 -9.87 -10.36
CA GLY A 105 10.22 -9.31 -11.17
C GLY A 105 10.19 -7.80 -11.16
N PRO A 106 11.28 -7.18 -11.61
CA PRO A 106 11.33 -5.73 -11.73
C PRO A 106 10.34 -5.25 -12.81
N ARG A 107 9.65 -4.15 -12.52
CA ARG A 107 8.69 -3.56 -13.46
C ARG A 107 9.36 -2.97 -14.71
N GLU A 108 10.60 -2.63 -14.59
CA GLU A 108 11.45 -2.07 -15.64
C GLU A 108 11.63 -3.03 -16.84
N ASP A 109 11.45 -4.33 -16.63
CA ASP A 109 11.57 -5.33 -17.69
C ASP A 109 10.39 -5.34 -18.67
N PHE A 110 9.23 -4.80 -18.26
CA PHE A 110 8.01 -4.84 -19.08
C PHE A 110 7.27 -3.50 -19.19
N VAL A 111 7.78 -2.46 -18.56
CA VAL A 111 7.18 -1.12 -18.58
C VAL A 111 8.03 -0.18 -19.42
N ASP A 112 7.38 0.58 -20.29
CA ASP A 112 8.00 1.64 -21.06
C ASP A 112 7.13 2.91 -20.99
N MET A 113 7.76 4.03 -20.60
CA MET A 113 7.10 5.33 -20.54
C MET A 113 7.26 6.03 -21.88
N THR A 114 6.15 6.30 -22.55
CA THR A 114 6.11 6.89 -23.89
C THR A 114 5.39 8.23 -23.90
N ASP A 115 5.50 9.00 -24.98
CA ASP A 115 4.74 10.24 -25.15
C ASP A 115 3.21 10.04 -25.18
N LYS A 116 2.75 8.78 -25.29
CA LYS A 116 1.33 8.40 -25.25
C LYS A 116 0.89 7.81 -23.91
N GLY A 117 1.78 7.81 -22.92
CA GLY A 117 1.56 7.21 -21.62
C GLY A 117 2.32 5.89 -21.42
N LEU A 118 1.86 5.10 -20.49
CA LEU A 118 2.44 3.81 -20.12
C LEU A 118 2.22 2.75 -21.20
N ARG A 119 3.28 2.12 -21.63
CA ARG A 119 3.24 0.91 -22.46
C ARG A 119 3.64 -0.30 -21.63
N ILE A 120 2.81 -1.34 -21.64
CA ILE A 120 3.13 -2.65 -21.04
C ILE A 120 3.53 -3.61 -22.16
N ILE A 121 4.71 -4.21 -22.05
CA ILE A 121 5.24 -5.20 -22.97
C ILE A 121 4.85 -6.58 -22.43
N PRO A 122 3.99 -7.36 -23.13
CA PRO A 122 3.50 -8.61 -22.59
C PRO A 122 4.57 -9.70 -22.58
N PHE A 123 4.67 -10.43 -21.46
CA PHE A 123 5.39 -11.70 -21.38
C PHE A 123 4.47 -12.86 -21.77
N THR A 124 5.07 -14.03 -22.01
CA THR A 124 4.32 -15.26 -22.29
C THR A 124 3.75 -15.90 -21.01
N SER A 125 4.31 -15.57 -19.85
CA SER A 125 3.86 -16.06 -18.55
C SER A 125 2.60 -15.32 -18.07
N ASN A 126 1.70 -16.06 -17.44
CA ASN A 126 0.50 -15.48 -16.84
C ASN A 126 0.60 -15.38 -15.31
N ILE A 127 -0.36 -14.70 -14.70
CA ILE A 127 -0.35 -14.39 -13.26
C ILE A 127 -0.38 -15.63 -12.34
N ASN A 128 -0.85 -16.77 -12.83
CA ASN A 128 -0.93 -18.01 -12.06
C ASN A 128 0.40 -18.79 -12.05
N GLU A 129 1.34 -18.41 -12.89
CA GLU A 129 2.66 -19.05 -12.94
C GLU A 129 3.61 -18.41 -11.93
N VAL A 130 4.53 -19.20 -11.37
CA VAL A 130 5.60 -18.72 -10.47
C VAL A 130 6.77 -18.18 -11.32
N LYS A 131 6.48 -17.17 -12.14
CA LYS A 131 7.44 -16.50 -13.03
C LYS A 131 7.17 -15.00 -13.06
N PRO A 132 8.12 -14.15 -13.50
CA PRO A 132 7.84 -12.75 -13.79
C PRO A 132 6.67 -12.62 -14.79
N THR A 133 5.80 -11.65 -14.56
CA THR A 133 4.64 -11.39 -15.40
C THR A 133 4.58 -9.92 -15.77
N SER A 134 3.99 -9.59 -16.91
CA SER A 134 3.73 -8.19 -17.30
C SER A 134 2.52 -7.63 -16.55
N THR A 135 2.60 -7.66 -15.21
CA THR A 135 1.50 -7.23 -14.33
C THR A 135 1.98 -6.12 -13.41
N LEU A 136 1.35 -4.97 -13.54
CA LEU A 136 1.64 -3.78 -12.76
C LEU A 136 0.56 -3.60 -11.71
N PHE A 137 0.95 -3.56 -10.45
CA PHE A 137 0.04 -3.47 -9.32
C PHE A 137 0.16 -2.14 -8.58
N TYR A 138 -0.97 -1.71 -8.06
CA TYR A 138 -1.10 -0.71 -7.01
C TYR A 138 -1.63 -1.38 -5.74
N ARG A 139 -1.03 -1.09 -4.58
CA ARG A 139 -1.41 -1.72 -3.33
C ARG A 139 -2.81 -1.30 -2.89
N GLN A 140 -3.70 -2.25 -2.68
CA GLN A 140 -5.02 -2.01 -2.11
C GLN A 140 -4.91 -1.53 -0.66
N GLN A 141 -5.55 -0.39 -0.33
CA GLN A 141 -5.53 0.22 1.00
C GLN A 141 -6.92 0.24 1.67
N HIS A 142 -7.99 -0.13 0.95
CA HIS A 142 -9.36 -0.13 1.43
C HIS A 142 -10.07 -1.43 1.07
N ASN A 143 -11.02 -1.84 1.93
CA ASN A 143 -11.87 -2.99 1.65
C ASN A 143 -12.88 -2.70 0.52
N GLN A 144 -13.21 -1.44 0.31
CA GLN A 144 -14.10 -0.98 -0.76
C GLN A 144 -13.37 0.06 -1.60
N PHE A 145 -13.26 -0.19 -2.89
CA PHE A 145 -12.62 0.72 -3.83
C PHE A 145 -13.22 0.52 -5.23
N THR A 146 -13.02 1.51 -6.07
CA THR A 146 -13.28 1.42 -7.51
C THR A 146 -11.97 1.69 -8.25
N ALA A 147 -11.66 0.85 -9.23
CA ALA A 147 -10.53 1.06 -10.13
C ALA A 147 -11.02 1.12 -11.57
N ALA A 148 -10.47 2.03 -12.35
CA ALA A 148 -10.73 2.16 -13.77
C ALA A 148 -9.42 2.45 -14.51
N ALA A 149 -9.28 1.90 -15.69
CA ALA A 149 -8.18 2.19 -16.59
C ALA A 149 -8.68 2.31 -18.03
N THR A 150 -8.07 3.22 -18.78
CA THR A 150 -8.26 3.31 -20.23
C THR A 150 -7.03 2.73 -20.90
N MET A 151 -7.20 1.84 -21.86
CA MET A 151 -6.08 1.24 -22.58
C MET A 151 -6.38 1.07 -24.07
N GLU A 152 -5.32 1.15 -24.86
CA GLU A 152 -5.33 0.64 -26.23
C GLU A 152 -4.85 -0.80 -26.22
N TYR A 153 -5.64 -1.70 -26.77
CA TYR A 153 -5.33 -3.12 -26.83
C TYR A 153 -5.66 -3.70 -28.19
N LYS A 154 -4.67 -4.35 -28.81
CA LYS A 154 -4.82 -5.00 -30.12
C LYS A 154 -4.32 -6.43 -30.01
N PRO A 155 -5.18 -7.41 -29.69
CA PRO A 155 -4.80 -8.82 -29.61
C PRO A 155 -4.34 -9.33 -30.96
N LYS A 156 -3.36 -10.23 -30.98
CA LYS A 156 -2.86 -10.90 -32.18
C LYS A 156 -3.49 -12.28 -32.34
N ASN A 157 -3.99 -12.84 -31.25
CA ASN A 157 -4.65 -14.14 -31.24
C ASN A 157 -5.65 -14.24 -30.07
N GLU A 158 -6.47 -15.28 -30.06
CA GLU A 158 -7.54 -15.50 -29.07
C GLU A 158 -7.03 -15.73 -27.63
N LYS A 159 -5.75 -16.03 -27.45
CA LYS A 159 -5.15 -16.25 -26.13
C LYS A 159 -4.54 -14.99 -25.54
N ASP A 160 -4.45 -13.93 -26.32
CA ASP A 160 -3.97 -12.65 -25.82
C ASP A 160 -5.08 -11.98 -25.02
N PHE A 161 -4.78 -11.50 -23.83
CA PHE A 161 -5.72 -10.74 -22.98
C PHE A 161 -5.00 -9.65 -22.22
N ALA A 162 -5.71 -8.58 -21.94
CA ALA A 162 -5.30 -7.51 -21.05
C ALA A 162 -6.51 -6.97 -20.28
N GLY A 163 -6.29 -6.44 -19.10
CA GLY A 163 -7.37 -5.92 -18.27
C GLY A 163 -6.93 -5.58 -16.86
N ILE A 164 -7.90 -5.35 -15.99
CA ILE A 164 -7.69 -5.10 -14.55
C ILE A 164 -7.96 -6.41 -13.81
N THR A 165 -7.12 -6.69 -12.82
CA THR A 165 -7.29 -7.84 -11.93
C THR A 165 -7.01 -7.45 -10.47
N CYS A 166 -7.59 -8.22 -9.55
CA CYS A 166 -7.20 -8.24 -8.13
C CYS A 166 -6.43 -9.53 -7.84
N TYR A 167 -5.36 -9.42 -7.07
CA TYR A 167 -4.46 -10.52 -6.75
C TYR A 167 -4.20 -10.61 -5.25
#